data_60919ff9233e859905b63453710a427a
#
_entry.id   60919ff9233e859905b63453710a427a
#
_cell.length_a   1.000
_cell.length_b   1.000
_cell.length_c   1.000
_cell.angle_alpha   90.00
_cell.angle_beta   90.00
_cell.angle_gamma   90.00
#
_symmetry.space_group_name_H-M   'P 1'
#
loop_
_entity.id
_entity.type
_entity.pdbx_description
1 polymer ?
#
loop_
_entity_poly.entity_id
_entity_poly.type
_entity_poly.pdbx_seq_one_letter_code
_entity_poly.pdbx_strand_id
1 'polypeptide(L)'
;HWGAQTQRSLENFRLGGQRQPREIITAFAYLKEACALANADCGKLTAEQAGAIAAVCREIRAGKWDEEFPLVVWQTGSGTQTNMNVNEVIAHLAADRGVKLHPNDHVNASQSSNDTFPSALHIAAALSVTEQVLPAAERLAEAFRQLEEAYPDLIRIGRTHLQDATPLKFAQEVSGWRELIEAPCRMLRAALPELTKLAIGGTAVGTGLNAPRGYDEMVCRRLREMTGADFTPDPNKFHALTSKDALVFAHGALKALAANLMKIAND
;
A
#
# COMPACT_ATOMS: atom_id res chain seq x y z
N HIS A 1 -11.25 -20.96 2.44
CA HIS A 1 -11.07 -20.65 3.88
C HIS A 1 -11.76 -19.35 4.31
N TRP A 2 -12.40 -18.60 3.38
CA TRP A 2 -13.24 -17.47 3.81
C TRP A 2 -14.47 -17.95 4.60
N GLY A 3 -15.12 -17.05 5.31
CA GLY A 3 -16.23 -17.35 6.18
C GLY A 3 -17.54 -16.69 5.76
N ALA A 4 -18.47 -16.63 6.69
CA ALA A 4 -19.86 -16.19 6.43
C ALA A 4 -19.95 -14.71 6.03
N GLN A 5 -19.12 -13.82 6.55
CA GLN A 5 -19.15 -12.40 6.19
C GLN A 5 -18.66 -12.18 4.77
N THR A 6 -17.61 -12.86 4.36
CA THR A 6 -17.12 -12.84 2.99
C THR A 6 -18.15 -13.42 2.03
N GLN A 7 -18.76 -14.55 2.38
CA GLN A 7 -19.82 -15.15 1.55
C GLN A 7 -21.00 -14.21 1.35
N ARG A 8 -21.47 -13.54 2.40
CA ARG A 8 -22.53 -12.52 2.30
C ARG A 8 -22.11 -11.35 1.41
N SER A 9 -20.85 -10.92 1.48
CA SER A 9 -20.35 -9.86 0.62
C SER A 9 -20.40 -10.28 -0.86
N LEU A 10 -19.99 -11.49 -1.19
CA LEU A 10 -20.08 -12.05 -2.55
C LEU A 10 -21.51 -12.09 -3.09
N GLU A 11 -22.49 -12.39 -2.22
CA GLU A 11 -23.90 -12.43 -2.57
C GLU A 11 -24.50 -11.03 -2.77
N ASN A 12 -24.11 -10.07 -1.91
CA ASN A 12 -24.67 -8.71 -1.92
C ASN A 12 -24.02 -7.78 -2.96
N PHE A 13 -22.73 -7.96 -3.27
CA PHE A 13 -21.97 -7.07 -4.15
C PHE A 13 -21.55 -7.78 -5.44
N ARG A 14 -22.51 -8.15 -6.27
CA ARG A 14 -22.29 -8.76 -7.59
C ARG A 14 -22.06 -7.70 -8.67
N LEU A 15 -21.13 -6.80 -8.43
CA LEU A 15 -20.86 -5.63 -9.26
C LEU A 15 -19.43 -5.67 -9.79
N GLY A 16 -19.27 -5.56 -11.11
CA GLY A 16 -17.96 -5.58 -11.75
C GLY A 16 -17.22 -6.91 -11.59
N GLY A 17 -15.95 -6.94 -11.99
CA GLY A 17 -15.09 -8.13 -11.87
C GLY A 17 -13.73 -7.83 -11.23
N GLN A 18 -13.45 -6.56 -10.93
CA GLN A 18 -12.16 -6.16 -10.35
C GLN A 18 -12.13 -6.57 -8.87
N ARG A 19 -11.25 -7.49 -8.55
CA ARG A 19 -10.95 -7.89 -7.16
C ARG A 19 -10.10 -6.84 -6.45
N GLN A 20 -10.06 -6.90 -5.12
CA GLN A 20 -9.12 -6.11 -4.34
C GLN A 20 -7.69 -6.36 -4.81
N PRO A 21 -6.89 -5.30 -5.05
CA PRO A 21 -5.48 -5.45 -5.42
C PRO A 21 -4.72 -6.31 -4.42
N ARG A 22 -3.81 -7.15 -4.93
CA ARG A 22 -2.99 -8.02 -4.10
C ARG A 22 -2.14 -7.22 -3.10
N GLU A 23 -1.70 -6.05 -3.48
CA GLU A 23 -0.93 -5.13 -2.65
C GLU A 23 -1.69 -4.75 -1.37
N ILE A 24 -3.02 -4.57 -1.46
CA ILE A 24 -3.88 -4.29 -0.29
C ILE A 24 -3.96 -5.51 0.61
N ILE A 25 -4.13 -6.71 0.06
CA ILE A 25 -4.16 -7.97 0.84
C ILE A 25 -2.81 -8.22 1.51
N THR A 26 -1.71 -8.00 0.80
CA THR A 26 -0.35 -8.07 1.34
C THR A 26 -0.14 -7.06 2.48
N ALA A 27 -0.61 -5.82 2.32
CA ALA A 27 -0.56 -4.80 3.35
C ALA A 27 -1.38 -5.17 4.59
N PHE A 28 -2.58 -5.73 4.40
CA PHE A 28 -3.34 -6.31 5.51
C PHE A 28 -2.58 -7.41 6.23
N ALA A 29 -1.89 -8.29 5.52
CA ALA A 29 -1.12 -9.35 6.15
C ALA A 29 0.04 -8.80 6.98
N TYR A 30 0.76 -7.76 6.51
CA TYR A 30 1.73 -7.04 7.33
C TYR A 30 1.10 -6.44 8.58
N LEU A 31 -0.02 -5.73 8.39
CA LEU A 31 -0.73 -5.05 9.48
C LEU A 31 -1.25 -6.04 10.52
N LYS A 32 -1.88 -7.15 10.10
CA LYS A 32 -2.43 -8.17 11.01
C LYS A 32 -1.33 -8.91 11.78
N GLU A 33 -0.19 -9.20 11.15
CA GLU A 33 0.97 -9.75 11.88
C GLU A 33 1.48 -8.76 12.93
N ALA A 34 1.67 -7.49 12.57
CA ALA A 34 2.10 -6.45 13.51
C ALA A 34 1.11 -6.27 14.68
N CYS A 35 -0.20 -6.24 14.36
CA CYS A 35 -1.26 -6.14 15.36
C CYS A 35 -1.29 -7.34 16.32
N ALA A 36 -1.14 -8.56 15.80
CA ALA A 36 -1.13 -9.77 16.64
C ALA A 36 0.05 -9.79 17.60
N LEU A 37 1.25 -9.45 17.12
CA LEU A 37 2.45 -9.38 17.95
C LEU A 37 2.34 -8.28 19.01
N ALA A 38 1.83 -7.09 18.65
CA ALA A 38 1.59 -6.02 19.61
C ALA A 38 0.53 -6.39 20.67
N ASN A 39 -0.53 -7.12 20.26
CA ASN A 39 -1.54 -7.61 21.21
C ASN A 39 -0.97 -8.68 22.16
N ALA A 40 -0.03 -9.51 21.70
CA ALA A 40 0.67 -10.45 22.59
C ALA A 40 1.55 -9.70 23.61
N ASP A 41 2.30 -8.69 23.16
CA ASP A 41 3.10 -7.83 24.06
C ASP A 41 2.24 -7.12 25.12
N CYS A 42 0.98 -6.82 24.79
CA CYS A 42 -0.02 -6.21 25.69
C CYS A 42 -0.82 -7.24 26.52
N GLY A 43 -0.57 -8.55 26.37
CA GLY A 43 -1.31 -9.61 27.06
C GLY A 43 -2.77 -9.80 26.60
N LYS A 44 -3.14 -9.28 25.42
CA LYS A 44 -4.47 -9.47 24.82
C LYS A 44 -4.58 -10.78 24.05
N LEU A 45 -3.47 -11.29 23.52
CA LEU A 45 -3.34 -12.58 22.88
C LEU A 45 -2.26 -13.40 23.57
N THR A 46 -2.40 -14.72 23.52
CA THR A 46 -1.30 -15.62 23.91
C THR A 46 -0.21 -15.62 22.82
N ALA A 47 1.00 -16.02 23.19
CA ALA A 47 2.09 -16.19 22.24
C ALA A 47 1.75 -17.20 21.11
N GLU A 48 1.01 -18.27 21.44
CA GLU A 48 0.53 -19.26 20.49
C GLU A 48 -0.44 -18.65 19.48
N GLN A 49 -1.43 -17.90 19.94
CA GLN A 49 -2.41 -17.23 19.08
C GLN A 49 -1.72 -16.23 18.13
N ALA A 50 -0.86 -15.37 18.67
CA ALA A 50 -0.12 -14.39 17.87
C ALA A 50 0.83 -15.06 16.87
N GLY A 51 1.50 -16.14 17.29
CA GLY A 51 2.37 -16.95 16.43
C GLY A 51 1.60 -17.60 15.25
N ALA A 52 0.40 -18.12 15.53
CA ALA A 52 -0.46 -18.71 14.50
C ALA A 52 -0.92 -17.65 13.48
N ILE A 53 -1.37 -16.47 13.94
CA ILE A 53 -1.72 -15.34 13.06
C ILE A 53 -0.52 -14.92 12.20
N ALA A 54 0.65 -14.72 12.80
CA ALA A 54 1.86 -14.33 12.11
C ALA A 54 2.29 -15.34 11.03
N ALA A 55 2.20 -16.63 11.32
CA ALA A 55 2.54 -17.69 10.37
C ALA A 55 1.64 -17.66 9.13
N VAL A 56 0.31 -17.50 9.33
CA VAL A 56 -0.66 -17.39 8.22
C VAL A 56 -0.41 -16.10 7.42
N CYS A 57 -0.17 -14.98 8.08
CA CYS A 57 0.13 -13.70 7.41
C CYS A 57 1.35 -13.79 6.50
N ARG A 58 2.41 -14.50 6.91
CA ARG A 58 3.59 -14.72 6.05
C ARG A 58 3.26 -15.53 4.80
N GLU A 59 2.40 -16.55 4.91
CA GLU A 59 1.95 -17.33 3.75
C GLU A 59 1.05 -16.50 2.80
N ILE A 60 0.19 -15.63 3.34
CA ILE A 60 -0.60 -14.70 2.53
C ILE A 60 0.34 -13.77 1.74
N ARG A 61 1.36 -13.19 2.38
CA ARG A 61 2.36 -12.36 1.68
C ARG A 61 3.12 -13.12 0.61
N ALA A 62 3.37 -14.40 0.82
CA ALA A 62 4.00 -15.28 -0.18
C ALA A 62 3.08 -15.66 -1.36
N GLY A 63 1.80 -15.24 -1.34
CA GLY A 63 0.82 -15.51 -2.41
C GLY A 63 0.21 -16.90 -2.37
N LYS A 64 0.41 -17.65 -1.30
CA LYS A 64 -0.09 -19.03 -1.19
C LYS A 64 -1.62 -19.12 -1.18
N TRP A 65 -2.29 -18.04 -0.75
CA TRP A 65 -3.73 -18.02 -0.52
C TRP A 65 -4.47 -16.94 -1.33
N ASP A 66 -3.93 -16.50 -2.46
CA ASP A 66 -4.49 -15.40 -3.25
C ASP A 66 -5.96 -15.65 -3.66
N GLU A 67 -6.35 -16.90 -3.92
CA GLU A 67 -7.73 -17.25 -4.29
C GLU A 67 -8.74 -17.13 -3.13
N GLU A 68 -8.28 -17.02 -1.89
CA GLU A 68 -9.13 -16.84 -0.72
C GLU A 68 -9.62 -15.38 -0.54
N PHE A 69 -9.21 -14.46 -1.43
CA PHE A 69 -9.58 -13.04 -1.42
C PHE A 69 -10.40 -12.66 -2.66
N PRO A 70 -11.63 -13.22 -2.79
CA PRO A 70 -12.43 -13.07 -4.01
C PRO A 70 -13.21 -11.76 -4.12
N LEU A 71 -13.17 -10.90 -3.08
CA LEU A 71 -14.04 -9.74 -2.99
C LEU A 71 -13.70 -8.68 -4.02
N VAL A 72 -14.75 -8.09 -4.62
CA VAL A 72 -14.61 -7.00 -5.58
C VAL A 72 -14.34 -5.67 -4.88
N VAL A 73 -13.74 -4.72 -5.62
CA VAL A 73 -13.51 -3.35 -5.12
C VAL A 73 -14.82 -2.58 -4.90
N TRP A 74 -15.89 -2.97 -5.56
CA TRP A 74 -17.23 -2.37 -5.47
C TRP A 74 -17.98 -2.90 -4.24
N GLN A 75 -17.52 -2.53 -3.07
CA GLN A 75 -18.09 -2.84 -1.77
C GLN A 75 -18.29 -1.56 -0.95
N THR A 76 -18.61 -1.65 0.35
CA THR A 76 -18.75 -0.46 1.19
C THR A 76 -17.43 0.30 1.30
N GLY A 77 -17.49 1.63 1.28
CA GLY A 77 -16.31 2.49 1.35
C GLY A 77 -15.49 2.39 2.65
N SER A 78 -16.10 1.82 3.71
CA SER A 78 -15.41 1.56 4.98
C SER A 78 -14.39 0.41 4.90
N GLY A 79 -14.44 -0.42 3.85
CA GLY A 79 -13.54 -1.58 3.70
C GLY A 79 -13.82 -2.73 4.67
N THR A 80 -14.95 -2.72 5.35
CA THR A 80 -15.30 -3.74 6.35
C THR A 80 -15.28 -5.15 5.78
N GLN A 81 -15.79 -5.35 4.57
CA GLN A 81 -15.81 -6.66 3.93
C GLN A 81 -14.40 -7.20 3.69
N THR A 82 -13.48 -6.36 3.19
CA THR A 82 -12.09 -6.77 2.99
C THR A 82 -11.40 -7.10 4.32
N ASN A 83 -11.58 -6.27 5.35
CA ASN A 83 -11.03 -6.55 6.68
C ASN A 83 -11.57 -7.88 7.24
N MET A 84 -12.88 -8.13 7.10
CA MET A 84 -13.48 -9.38 7.57
C MET A 84 -13.01 -10.58 6.76
N ASN A 85 -12.86 -10.45 5.44
CA ASN A 85 -12.30 -11.53 4.60
C ASN A 85 -10.92 -11.93 5.10
N VAL A 86 -10.02 -10.97 5.32
CA VAL A 86 -8.69 -11.25 5.86
C VAL A 86 -8.76 -11.90 7.24
N ASN A 87 -9.61 -11.39 8.14
CA ASN A 87 -9.78 -11.97 9.48
C ASN A 87 -10.28 -13.42 9.44
N GLU A 88 -11.28 -13.70 8.59
CA GLU A 88 -11.86 -15.04 8.44
C GLU A 88 -10.84 -16.04 7.88
N VAL A 89 -10.12 -15.66 6.82
CA VAL A 89 -9.07 -16.51 6.22
C VAL A 89 -7.98 -16.82 7.23
N ILE A 90 -7.49 -15.82 7.97
CA ILE A 90 -6.47 -16.03 9.01
C ILE A 90 -6.99 -16.97 10.11
N ALA A 91 -8.21 -16.76 10.59
CA ALA A 91 -8.78 -17.58 11.66
C ALA A 91 -8.96 -19.04 11.23
N HIS A 92 -9.46 -19.30 10.03
CA HIS A 92 -9.69 -20.66 9.53
C HIS A 92 -8.36 -21.39 9.24
N LEU A 93 -7.40 -20.73 8.61
CA LEU A 93 -6.08 -21.32 8.37
C LEU A 93 -5.31 -21.60 9.66
N ALA A 94 -5.52 -20.81 10.72
CA ALA A 94 -4.97 -21.10 12.04
C ALA A 94 -5.67 -22.31 12.68
N ALA A 95 -6.99 -22.43 12.51
CA ALA A 95 -7.76 -23.57 13.00
C ALA A 95 -7.32 -24.89 12.36
N ASP A 96 -7.00 -24.92 11.07
CA ASP A 96 -6.45 -26.08 10.37
C ASP A 96 -5.10 -26.56 10.96
N ARG A 97 -4.43 -25.69 11.72
CA ARG A 97 -3.17 -25.96 12.44
C ARG A 97 -3.39 -26.25 13.93
N GLY A 98 -4.64 -26.41 14.34
CA GLY A 98 -5.01 -26.73 15.72
C GLY A 98 -5.17 -25.52 16.64
N VAL A 99 -5.00 -24.27 16.15
CA VAL A 99 -5.16 -23.06 16.95
C VAL A 99 -6.50 -22.40 16.63
N LYS A 100 -7.49 -22.53 17.51
CA LYS A 100 -8.81 -21.93 17.35
C LYS A 100 -8.75 -20.41 17.58
N LEU A 101 -9.04 -19.64 16.55
CA LEU A 101 -9.14 -18.18 16.60
C LEU A 101 -10.54 -17.73 16.21
N HIS A 102 -11.02 -16.66 16.85
CA HIS A 102 -12.23 -15.96 16.42
C HIS A 102 -11.81 -14.74 15.57
N PRO A 103 -12.42 -14.55 14.36
CA PRO A 103 -12.03 -13.46 13.45
C PRO A 103 -12.05 -12.06 14.10
N ASN A 104 -13.07 -11.78 14.93
CA ASN A 104 -13.23 -10.48 15.59
C ASN A 104 -12.43 -10.39 16.90
N ASP A 105 -12.54 -11.42 17.77
CA ASP A 105 -12.03 -11.30 19.14
C ASP A 105 -10.51 -11.51 19.22
N HIS A 106 -9.92 -12.27 18.28
CA HIS A 106 -8.50 -12.55 18.25
C HIS A 106 -7.80 -11.86 17.09
N VAL A 107 -8.20 -12.11 15.82
CA VAL A 107 -7.51 -11.56 14.66
C VAL A 107 -7.69 -10.04 14.57
N ASN A 108 -8.88 -9.54 14.94
CA ASN A 108 -9.20 -8.10 14.95
C ASN A 108 -9.10 -7.46 16.35
N ALA A 109 -8.49 -8.12 17.33
CA ALA A 109 -8.31 -7.58 18.68
C ALA A 109 -7.66 -6.20 18.66
N SER A 110 -8.18 -5.27 19.45
CA SER A 110 -7.71 -3.86 19.55
C SER A 110 -7.82 -3.04 18.26
N GLN A 111 -8.62 -3.47 17.29
CA GLN A 111 -8.76 -2.87 15.97
C GLN A 111 -10.22 -2.59 15.61
N SER A 112 -10.41 -1.83 14.54
CA SER A 112 -11.67 -1.68 13.80
C SER A 112 -11.37 -1.76 12.30
N SER A 113 -12.37 -2.08 11.46
CA SER A 113 -12.24 -1.90 10.01
C SER A 113 -11.93 -0.44 9.66
N ASN A 114 -12.39 0.51 10.49
CA ASN A 114 -12.25 1.94 10.24
C ASN A 114 -10.80 2.43 10.37
N ASP A 115 -9.96 1.78 11.19
CA ASP A 115 -8.53 2.12 11.29
C ASP A 115 -7.64 1.15 10.51
N THR A 116 -8.03 -0.12 10.34
CA THR A 116 -7.22 -1.10 9.60
C THR A 116 -7.25 -0.89 8.11
N PHE A 117 -8.41 -0.64 7.51
CA PHE A 117 -8.50 -0.46 6.06
C PHE A 117 -7.73 0.76 5.54
N PRO A 118 -7.87 1.98 6.10
CA PRO A 118 -7.04 3.10 5.69
C PRO A 118 -5.55 2.86 5.96
N SER A 119 -5.19 2.20 7.07
CA SER A 119 -3.78 1.83 7.33
C SER A 119 -3.24 0.87 6.28
N ALA A 120 -4.02 -0.14 5.87
CA ALA A 120 -3.62 -1.05 4.80
C ALA A 120 -3.46 -0.35 3.44
N LEU A 121 -4.34 0.61 3.11
CA LEU A 121 -4.19 1.44 1.90
C LEU A 121 -2.88 2.24 1.91
N HIS A 122 -2.54 2.87 3.03
CA HIS A 122 -1.31 3.62 3.21
C HIS A 122 -0.07 2.72 3.11
N ILE A 123 -0.08 1.55 3.77
CA ILE A 123 1.00 0.57 3.70
C ILE A 123 1.19 0.08 2.26
N ALA A 124 0.11 -0.30 1.57
CA ALA A 124 0.16 -0.75 0.19
C ALA A 124 0.76 0.31 -0.73
N ALA A 125 0.28 1.57 -0.62
CA ALA A 125 0.77 2.67 -1.44
C ALA A 125 2.24 3.00 -1.16
N ALA A 126 2.64 3.08 0.12
CA ALA A 126 4.02 3.37 0.49
C ALA A 126 5.00 2.31 -0.03
N LEU A 127 4.69 1.03 0.17
CA LEU A 127 5.54 -0.07 -0.30
C LEU A 127 5.57 -0.15 -1.83
N SER A 128 4.43 -0.02 -2.52
CA SER A 128 4.40 -0.02 -3.99
C SER A 128 5.20 1.12 -4.60
N VAL A 129 5.12 2.33 -4.02
CA VAL A 129 5.93 3.47 -4.46
C VAL A 129 7.41 3.22 -4.23
N THR A 130 7.78 2.73 -3.04
CA THR A 130 9.18 2.58 -2.64
C THR A 130 9.87 1.40 -3.33
N GLU A 131 9.18 0.26 -3.43
CA GLU A 131 9.79 -0.99 -3.88
C GLU A 131 9.65 -1.23 -5.39
N GLN A 132 8.65 -0.59 -6.03
CA GLN A 132 8.35 -0.85 -7.44
C GLN A 132 8.47 0.41 -8.31
N VAL A 133 7.69 1.47 -8.01
CA VAL A 133 7.57 2.63 -8.90
C VAL A 133 8.88 3.42 -8.96
N LEU A 134 9.42 3.83 -7.81
CA LEU A 134 10.66 4.60 -7.77
C LEU A 134 11.84 3.85 -8.40
N PRO A 135 12.12 2.57 -8.05
CA PRO A 135 13.22 1.84 -8.69
C PRO A 135 13.04 1.65 -10.20
N ALA A 136 11.79 1.47 -10.68
CA ALA A 136 11.54 1.34 -12.12
C ALA A 136 11.76 2.66 -12.86
N ALA A 137 11.28 3.77 -12.30
CA ALA A 137 11.46 5.11 -12.87
C ALA A 137 12.96 5.52 -12.86
N GLU A 138 13.69 5.21 -11.78
CA GLU A 138 15.13 5.46 -11.68
C GLU A 138 15.94 4.68 -12.72
N ARG A 139 15.59 3.42 -12.98
CA ARG A 139 16.22 2.65 -14.07
C ARG A 139 15.97 3.28 -15.44
N LEU A 140 14.78 3.81 -15.67
CA LEU A 140 14.47 4.50 -16.93
C LEU A 140 15.26 5.81 -17.06
N ALA A 141 15.32 6.61 -15.99
CA ALA A 141 16.11 7.84 -15.96
C ALA A 141 17.60 7.56 -16.21
N GLU A 142 18.12 6.49 -15.62
CA GLU A 142 19.50 6.04 -15.84
C GLU A 142 19.75 5.62 -17.30
N ALA A 143 18.80 4.94 -17.94
CA ALA A 143 18.91 4.58 -19.36
C ALA A 143 18.96 5.84 -20.25
N PHE A 144 18.21 6.89 -19.93
CA PHE A 144 18.31 8.17 -20.63
C PHE A 144 19.65 8.86 -20.39
N ARG A 145 20.21 8.82 -19.19
CA ARG A 145 21.55 9.35 -18.89
C ARG A 145 22.62 8.66 -19.74
N GLN A 146 22.56 7.35 -19.88
CA GLN A 146 23.46 6.59 -20.74
C GLN A 146 23.35 6.99 -22.20
N LEU A 147 22.14 7.29 -22.68
CA LEU A 147 21.93 7.81 -24.04
C LEU A 147 22.52 9.21 -24.24
N GLU A 148 22.38 10.10 -23.28
CA GLU A 148 23.00 11.42 -23.30
C GLU A 148 24.53 11.31 -23.42
N GLU A 149 25.15 10.40 -22.66
CA GLU A 149 26.59 10.16 -22.66
C GLU A 149 27.11 9.48 -23.94
N ALA A 150 26.27 8.62 -24.55
CA ALA A 150 26.64 7.92 -25.78
C ALA A 150 26.60 8.82 -27.03
N TYR A 151 25.77 9.86 -27.04
CA TYR A 151 25.57 10.73 -28.20
C TYR A 151 25.65 12.23 -27.86
N PRO A 152 26.75 12.70 -27.24
CA PRO A 152 26.82 14.05 -26.67
C PRO A 152 26.81 15.16 -27.73
N ASP A 153 27.31 14.87 -28.93
CA ASP A 153 27.50 15.86 -30.01
C ASP A 153 26.62 15.62 -31.25
N LEU A 154 25.70 14.64 -31.21
CA LEU A 154 24.80 14.37 -32.31
C LEU A 154 23.79 15.54 -32.46
N ILE A 155 23.89 16.26 -33.60
CA ILE A 155 23.03 17.41 -33.89
C ILE A 155 21.80 16.93 -34.65
N ARG A 156 20.64 17.44 -34.27
CA ARG A 156 19.38 17.28 -34.97
C ARG A 156 18.63 18.61 -35.11
N ILE A 157 17.60 18.65 -35.94
CA ILE A 157 16.72 19.80 -36.03
C ILE A 157 15.66 19.76 -34.91
N GLY A 158 15.52 20.85 -34.17
CA GLY A 158 14.37 21.10 -33.28
C GLY A 158 13.15 21.51 -34.09
N ARG A 159 11.96 21.15 -33.58
CA ARG A 159 10.68 21.50 -34.20
C ARG A 159 9.77 22.22 -33.24
N THR A 160 9.06 23.22 -33.75
CA THR A 160 7.96 23.90 -33.09
C THR A 160 6.77 23.93 -34.05
N HIS A 161 5.57 23.69 -33.55
CA HIS A 161 4.37 23.60 -34.40
C HIS A 161 4.55 22.64 -35.62
N LEU A 162 5.26 21.52 -35.41
CA LEU A 162 5.59 20.52 -36.43
C LEU A 162 6.45 21.06 -37.59
N GLN A 163 7.04 22.25 -37.47
CA GLN A 163 7.90 22.89 -38.46
C GLN A 163 9.35 22.89 -37.95
N ASP A 164 10.30 22.83 -38.89
CA ASP A 164 11.72 22.96 -38.57
C ASP A 164 12.00 24.33 -37.95
N ALA A 165 12.72 24.30 -36.80
CA ALA A 165 13.08 25.50 -36.06
C ALA A 165 14.61 25.64 -35.99
N THR A 166 15.22 25.37 -34.84
CA THR A 166 16.67 25.56 -34.62
C THR A 166 17.34 24.22 -34.33
N PRO A 167 18.65 24.09 -34.68
CA PRO A 167 19.41 22.91 -34.28
C PRO A 167 19.52 22.77 -32.76
N LEU A 168 19.51 21.54 -32.28
CA LEU A 168 19.84 21.18 -30.91
C LEU A 168 20.63 19.87 -30.90
N LYS A 169 21.28 19.59 -29.78
CA LYS A 169 21.92 18.30 -29.58
C LYS A 169 20.87 17.26 -29.16
N PHE A 170 20.97 16.04 -29.66
CA PHE A 170 20.12 14.92 -29.21
C PHE A 170 20.22 14.70 -27.69
N ALA A 171 21.42 14.80 -27.11
CA ALA A 171 21.60 14.72 -25.67
C ALA A 171 20.78 15.78 -24.91
N GLN A 172 20.58 16.99 -25.45
CA GLN A 172 19.72 18.00 -24.81
C GLN A 172 18.26 17.58 -24.78
N GLU A 173 17.74 16.97 -25.85
CA GLU A 173 16.37 16.46 -25.87
C GLU A 173 16.21 15.30 -24.88
N VAL A 174 17.14 14.33 -24.89
CA VAL A 174 17.11 13.19 -23.97
C VAL A 174 17.22 13.64 -22.51
N SER A 175 18.02 14.67 -22.22
CA SER A 175 18.07 15.26 -20.87
C SER A 175 16.72 15.80 -20.41
N GLY A 176 15.94 16.34 -21.33
CA GLY A 176 14.56 16.75 -21.07
C GLY A 176 13.69 15.54 -20.71
N TRP A 177 13.79 14.44 -21.44
CA TRP A 177 13.06 13.20 -21.12
C TRP A 177 13.47 12.63 -19.76
N ARG A 178 14.75 12.64 -19.42
CA ARG A 178 15.25 12.23 -18.10
C ARG A 178 14.63 13.08 -16.99
N GLU A 179 14.61 14.40 -17.14
CA GLU A 179 14.00 15.29 -16.14
C GLU A 179 12.48 15.08 -16.02
N LEU A 180 11.78 14.73 -17.11
CA LEU A 180 10.36 14.35 -17.08
C LEU A 180 10.09 13.11 -16.22
N ILE A 181 11.09 12.27 -15.96
CA ILE A 181 11.01 11.13 -15.03
C ILE A 181 11.47 11.52 -13.62
N GLU A 182 12.59 12.22 -13.50
CA GLU A 182 13.18 12.57 -12.20
C GLU A 182 12.31 13.52 -11.38
N ALA A 183 11.66 14.50 -12.02
CA ALA A 183 10.80 15.46 -11.32
C ALA A 183 9.60 14.79 -10.61
N PRO A 184 8.80 13.93 -11.25
CA PRO A 184 7.75 13.17 -10.55
C PRO A 184 8.30 12.20 -9.48
N CYS A 185 9.49 11.64 -9.65
CA CYS A 185 10.12 10.85 -8.59
C CYS A 185 10.38 11.68 -7.32
N ARG A 186 10.82 12.93 -7.47
CA ARG A 186 10.93 13.85 -6.32
C ARG A 186 9.59 14.14 -5.67
N MET A 187 8.50 14.31 -6.47
CA MET A 187 7.14 14.49 -5.95
C MET A 187 6.66 13.25 -5.19
N LEU A 188 6.90 12.05 -5.71
CA LEU A 188 6.57 10.79 -5.03
C LEU A 188 7.31 10.65 -3.70
N ARG A 189 8.62 10.95 -3.67
CA ARG A 189 9.38 10.95 -2.41
C ARG A 189 8.85 11.96 -1.40
N ALA A 190 8.38 13.13 -1.85
CA ALA A 190 7.74 14.12 -0.98
C ALA A 190 6.40 13.64 -0.40
N ALA A 191 5.70 12.71 -1.07
CA ALA A 191 4.45 12.15 -0.56
C ALA A 191 4.67 11.02 0.48
N LEU A 192 5.82 10.35 0.49
CA LEU A 192 6.09 9.21 1.38
C LEU A 192 5.90 9.51 2.87
N PRO A 193 6.38 10.66 3.42
CA PRO A 193 6.19 10.96 4.83
C PRO A 193 4.71 11.05 5.26
N GLU A 194 3.80 11.40 4.35
CA GLU A 194 2.37 11.41 4.63
C GLU A 194 1.75 10.01 4.46
N LEU A 195 2.22 9.21 3.52
CA LEU A 195 1.78 7.83 3.33
C LEU A 195 2.20 6.91 4.50
N THR A 196 3.30 7.22 5.19
CA THR A 196 3.77 6.40 6.32
C THR A 196 3.08 6.69 7.64
N LYS A 197 2.20 7.70 7.73
CA LYS A 197 1.35 7.96 8.89
C LYS A 197 0.11 7.06 8.85
N LEU A 198 -0.11 6.28 9.90
CA LEU A 198 -1.17 5.27 9.94
C LEU A 198 -2.31 5.61 10.90
N ALA A 199 -3.52 5.27 10.49
CA ALA A 199 -4.74 5.42 11.28
C ALA A 199 -4.84 4.40 12.42
N ILE A 200 -4.05 3.32 12.38
CA ILE A 200 -4.11 2.22 13.35
C ILE A 200 -4.04 2.73 14.79
N GLY A 201 -4.84 2.12 15.65
CA GLY A 201 -5.02 2.55 17.04
C GLY A 201 -6.13 3.57 17.26
N GLY A 202 -6.70 4.16 16.18
CA GLY A 202 -7.88 5.03 16.28
C GLY A 202 -9.16 4.26 16.57
N THR A 203 -9.18 2.98 16.27
CA THR A 203 -10.32 2.08 16.39
C THR A 203 -11.55 2.58 15.63
N ALA A 204 -12.76 2.52 16.21
CA ALA A 204 -14.00 2.77 15.48
C ALA A 204 -14.17 4.23 15.03
N VAL A 205 -13.78 5.21 15.88
CA VAL A 205 -14.09 6.62 15.67
C VAL A 205 -12.92 7.58 15.93
N GLY A 206 -11.72 7.05 16.17
CA GLY A 206 -10.51 7.87 16.39
C GLY A 206 -10.12 8.06 17.86
N THR A 207 -10.94 7.59 18.81
CA THR A 207 -10.69 7.74 20.25
C THR A 207 -9.78 6.67 20.84
N GLY A 208 -9.50 5.60 20.09
CA GLY A 208 -8.68 4.48 20.56
C GLY A 208 -9.39 3.57 21.58
N LEU A 209 -10.71 3.61 21.65
CA LEU A 209 -11.48 2.75 22.56
C LEU A 209 -11.15 1.28 22.30
N ASN A 210 -10.89 0.52 23.36
CA ASN A 210 -10.47 -0.89 23.37
C ASN A 210 -9.03 -1.19 22.89
N ALA A 211 -8.27 -0.21 22.41
CA ALA A 211 -6.85 -0.36 22.15
C ALA A 211 -6.03 -0.14 23.43
N PRO A 212 -5.03 -0.98 23.74
CA PRO A 212 -4.11 -0.72 24.84
C PRO A 212 -3.30 0.56 24.61
N ARG A 213 -2.85 1.20 25.71
CA ARG A 213 -2.01 2.40 25.60
C ARG A 213 -0.70 2.08 24.88
N GLY A 214 -0.33 2.88 23.87
CA GLY A 214 0.88 2.71 23.06
C GLY A 214 0.80 1.56 22.04
N TYR A 215 -0.39 0.99 21.83
CA TYR A 215 -0.62 -0.08 20.86
C TYR A 215 -0.23 0.31 19.43
N ASP A 216 -0.61 1.50 19.00
CA ASP A 216 -0.29 2.04 17.68
C ASP A 216 1.22 2.20 17.45
N GLU A 217 1.96 2.68 18.44
CA GLU A 217 3.42 2.75 18.39
C GLU A 217 4.07 1.36 18.27
N MET A 218 3.55 0.37 19.03
CA MET A 218 4.03 -1.01 18.93
C MET A 218 3.77 -1.60 17.56
N VAL A 219 2.57 -1.41 17.00
CA VAL A 219 2.22 -1.87 15.65
C VAL A 219 3.14 -1.23 14.61
N CYS A 220 3.31 0.09 14.65
CA CYS A 220 4.18 0.80 13.70
C CYS A 220 5.65 0.36 13.82
N ARG A 221 6.15 0.11 15.04
CA ARG A 221 7.49 -0.45 15.25
C ARG A 221 7.64 -1.82 14.57
N ARG A 222 6.68 -2.74 14.75
CA ARG A 222 6.67 -4.04 14.09
C ARG A 222 6.62 -3.92 12.56
N LEU A 223 5.85 -2.99 12.04
CA LEU A 223 5.81 -2.72 10.60
C LEU A 223 7.16 -2.23 10.07
N ARG A 224 7.83 -1.30 10.77
CA ARG A 224 9.20 -0.86 10.41
C ARG A 224 10.20 -2.02 10.40
N GLU A 225 10.15 -2.88 11.42
CA GLU A 225 11.02 -4.08 11.51
C GLU A 225 10.81 -5.03 10.31
N MET A 226 9.58 -5.18 9.84
CA MET A 226 9.24 -6.11 8.75
C MET A 226 9.47 -5.53 7.35
N THR A 227 9.34 -4.22 7.17
CA THR A 227 9.29 -3.59 5.85
C THR A 227 10.46 -2.66 5.57
N GLY A 228 11.15 -2.18 6.60
CA GLY A 228 12.15 -1.12 6.48
C GLY A 228 11.58 0.29 6.22
N ALA A 229 10.26 0.43 6.01
CA ALA A 229 9.61 1.72 5.81
C ALA A 229 9.28 2.38 7.17
N ASP A 230 9.42 3.70 7.27
CA ASP A 230 9.29 4.46 8.52
C ASP A 230 7.82 4.76 8.88
N PHE A 231 7.03 3.70 9.10
CA PHE A 231 5.64 3.82 9.53
C PHE A 231 5.56 4.39 10.95
N THR A 232 4.66 5.36 11.13
CA THR A 232 4.39 6.03 12.41
C THR A 232 2.88 6.14 12.65
N PRO A 233 2.44 6.22 13.91
CA PRO A 233 1.05 6.55 14.19
C PRO A 233 0.74 7.97 13.73
N ASP A 234 -0.38 8.17 13.03
CA ASP A 234 -0.85 9.53 12.76
C ASP A 234 -1.21 10.22 14.10
N PRO A 235 -0.73 11.43 14.36
CA PRO A 235 -1.02 12.15 15.59
C PRO A 235 -2.50 12.54 15.74
N ASN A 236 -3.24 12.61 14.61
CA ASN A 236 -4.67 12.91 14.60
C ASN A 236 -5.47 11.76 14.00
N LYS A 237 -5.90 10.83 14.85
CA LYS A 237 -6.67 9.66 14.41
C LYS A 237 -8.03 10.01 13.79
N PHE A 238 -8.62 11.14 14.14
CA PHE A 238 -9.90 11.59 13.53
C PHE A 238 -9.70 11.99 12.07
N HIS A 239 -8.59 12.67 11.75
CA HIS A 239 -8.18 12.95 10.38
C HIS A 239 -7.83 11.65 9.63
N ALA A 240 -6.96 10.82 10.20
CA ALA A 240 -6.44 9.62 9.55
C ALA A 240 -7.52 8.58 9.19
N LEU A 241 -8.61 8.50 9.99
CA LEU A 241 -9.72 7.61 9.68
C LEU A 241 -10.55 8.09 8.46
N THR A 242 -10.66 9.38 8.28
CA THR A 242 -11.58 9.98 7.29
C THR A 242 -10.90 10.43 6.02
N SER A 243 -9.76 11.14 6.12
CA SER A 243 -9.09 11.70 4.95
C SER A 243 -8.33 10.67 4.12
N LYS A 244 -8.20 10.96 2.84
CA LYS A 244 -7.38 10.22 1.86
C LYS A 244 -6.42 11.16 1.14
N ASP A 245 -6.12 12.30 1.74
CA ASP A 245 -5.29 13.37 1.16
C ASP A 245 -3.87 12.91 0.83
N ALA A 246 -3.23 12.10 1.67
CA ALA A 246 -1.93 11.51 1.40
C ALA A 246 -1.94 10.62 0.13
N LEU A 247 -3.00 9.81 -0.03
CA LEU A 247 -3.20 8.97 -1.22
C LEU A 247 -3.47 9.83 -2.46
N VAL A 248 -4.27 10.89 -2.33
CA VAL A 248 -4.55 11.86 -3.41
C VAL A 248 -3.28 12.56 -3.84
N PHE A 249 -2.43 12.99 -2.90
CA PHE A 249 -1.15 13.62 -3.21
C PHE A 249 -0.21 12.67 -3.97
N ALA A 250 -0.03 11.45 -3.48
CA ALA A 250 0.77 10.42 -4.16
C ALA A 250 0.20 10.08 -5.55
N HIS A 251 -1.13 9.95 -5.69
CA HIS A 251 -1.79 9.72 -6.96
C HIS A 251 -1.57 10.88 -7.94
N GLY A 252 -1.57 12.13 -7.47
CA GLY A 252 -1.24 13.31 -8.29
C GLY A 252 0.17 13.24 -8.87
N ALA A 253 1.15 12.82 -8.06
CA ALA A 253 2.53 12.61 -8.51
C ALA A 253 2.66 11.45 -9.53
N LEU A 254 1.94 10.33 -9.31
CA LEU A 254 1.85 9.24 -10.28
C LEU A 254 1.22 9.68 -11.59
N LYS A 255 0.17 10.50 -11.54
CA LYS A 255 -0.47 11.06 -12.74
C LYS A 255 0.50 11.95 -13.52
N ALA A 256 1.32 12.75 -12.84
CA ALA A 256 2.36 13.55 -13.50
C ALA A 256 3.38 12.65 -14.21
N LEU A 257 3.85 11.59 -13.56
CA LEU A 257 4.74 10.60 -14.17
C LEU A 257 4.10 9.95 -15.42
N ALA A 258 2.85 9.52 -15.31
CA ALA A 258 2.13 8.89 -16.43
C ALA A 258 1.98 9.84 -17.62
N ALA A 259 1.63 11.11 -17.38
CA ALA A 259 1.53 12.12 -18.43
C ALA A 259 2.87 12.37 -19.13
N ASN A 260 3.96 12.41 -18.36
CA ASN A 260 5.31 12.57 -18.89
C ASN A 260 5.77 11.35 -19.69
N LEU A 261 5.48 10.13 -19.23
CA LEU A 261 5.74 8.90 -19.99
C LEU A 261 4.98 8.89 -21.32
N MET A 262 3.74 9.33 -21.33
CA MET A 262 2.97 9.45 -22.56
C MET A 262 3.58 10.47 -23.54
N LYS A 263 4.10 11.60 -23.02
CA LYS A 263 4.81 12.58 -23.84
C LYS A 263 6.08 11.98 -24.46
N ILE A 264 6.90 11.30 -23.67
CA ILE A 264 8.13 10.64 -24.16
C ILE A 264 7.80 9.58 -25.23
N ALA A 265 6.75 8.78 -25.00
CA ALA A 265 6.35 7.75 -25.94
C ALA A 265 5.79 8.32 -27.28
N ASN A 266 5.30 9.54 -27.29
CA ASN A 266 4.82 10.24 -28.49
C ASN A 266 5.96 10.92 -29.29
N ASP A 267 7.06 11.27 -28.62
CA ASP A 267 8.24 11.84 -29.27
C ASP A 267 9.05 10.77 -30.02
#